data_bee9049a8cd16dfef3817ffa66d70d99
#
_entry.id   bee9049a8cd16dfef3817ffa66d70d99
#
_cell.length_a   1.000
_cell.length_b   1.000
_cell.length_c   1.000
_cell.angle_alpha   90.00
_cell.angle_beta   90.00
_cell.angle_gamma   90.00
#
_symmetry.space_group_name_H-M   'P 1'
#
loop_
_entity.id
_entity.type
_entity.pdbx_description
1 polymer ?
#
loop_
_entity_poly.entity_id
_entity_poly.type
_entity_poly.pdbx_seq_one_letter_code
_entity_poly.pdbx_strand_id
1 'polypeptide(L)'
;MAARADREVKQNVEAELHCHPHVDETHIAVEVLRGAVRLSGYVRNLFDKYGAEDAVRRVAGVTAIANDIIVRAVTAAAATSAR
;
A
#
# COMPACT_ATOMS: atom_id res chain seq x y z
N MET A 1 6.23 -20.90 13.08
CA MET A 1 6.58 -20.50 11.74
C MET A 1 6.18 -19.09 11.48
N ALA A 2 7.12 -18.32 10.97
CA ALA A 2 6.86 -16.94 10.64
C ALA A 2 5.76 -16.79 9.61
N ALA A 3 5.62 -17.79 8.76
CA ALA A 3 4.65 -17.72 7.67
C ALA A 3 3.21 -17.51 8.14
N ARG A 4 2.87 -18.08 9.29
CA ARG A 4 1.51 -17.94 9.79
C ARG A 4 1.24 -16.51 10.25
N ALA A 5 2.17 -15.95 11.00
CA ALA A 5 2.03 -14.59 11.47
C ALA A 5 2.05 -13.60 10.30
N ASP A 6 2.91 -13.87 9.32
CA ASP A 6 2.98 -13.02 8.14
C ASP A 6 1.66 -13.07 7.36
N ARG A 7 1.05 -14.23 7.27
CA ARG A 7 -0.24 -14.34 6.59
C ARG A 7 -1.31 -13.51 7.29
N GLU A 8 -1.34 -13.55 8.60
CA GLU A 8 -2.31 -12.77 9.36
C GLU A 8 -2.06 -11.28 9.17
N VAL A 9 -0.81 -10.88 9.24
CA VAL A 9 -0.46 -9.47 9.02
C VAL A 9 -0.88 -9.03 7.64
N LYS A 10 -0.60 -9.86 6.63
CA LYS A 10 -0.97 -9.53 5.26
C LYS A 10 -2.48 -9.37 5.13
N GLN A 11 -3.24 -10.28 5.70
CA GLN A 11 -4.69 -10.21 5.64
C GLN A 11 -5.20 -8.95 6.32
N ASN A 12 -4.62 -8.62 7.46
CA ASN A 12 -5.04 -7.42 8.19
C ASN A 12 -4.67 -6.16 7.43
N VAL A 13 -3.51 -6.14 6.80
CA VAL A 13 -3.11 -5.00 5.97
C VAL A 13 -4.07 -4.83 4.81
N GLU A 14 -4.40 -5.92 4.13
CA GLU A 14 -5.31 -5.86 3.02
C GLU A 14 -6.69 -5.38 3.45
N ALA A 15 -7.15 -5.82 4.62
CA ALA A 15 -8.43 -5.37 5.14
C ALA A 15 -8.42 -3.88 5.43
N GLU A 16 -7.33 -3.38 6.01
CA GLU A 16 -7.23 -1.96 6.30
C GLU A 16 -7.20 -1.13 5.02
N LEU A 17 -6.48 -1.60 4.02
CA LEU A 17 -6.45 -0.91 2.73
C LEU A 17 -7.82 -0.91 2.08
N HIS A 18 -8.54 -2.01 2.19
CA HIS A 18 -9.88 -2.11 1.63
C HIS A 18 -10.83 -1.11 2.27
N CYS A 19 -10.65 -0.84 3.54
CA CYS A 19 -11.49 0.12 4.25
C CYS A 19 -11.15 1.56 3.93
N HIS A 20 -10.04 1.80 3.26
CA HIS A 20 -9.60 3.15 2.96
C HIS A 20 -10.28 3.62 1.67
N PRO A 21 -11.13 4.65 1.74
CA PRO A 21 -11.97 4.98 0.60
C PRO A 21 -11.21 5.50 -0.62
N HIS A 22 -10.02 6.01 -0.42
CA HIS A 22 -9.26 6.60 -1.51
C HIS A 22 -8.18 5.69 -2.07
N VAL A 23 -8.00 4.52 -1.47
CA VAL A 23 -6.97 3.59 -1.90
C VAL A 23 -7.61 2.47 -2.68
N ASP A 24 -7.14 2.28 -3.91
CA ASP A 24 -7.62 1.18 -4.74
C ASP A 24 -6.66 0.01 -4.57
N GLU A 25 -7.04 -0.90 -3.71
CA GLU A 25 -6.17 -2.02 -3.35
C GLU A 25 -5.90 -2.95 -4.54
N THR A 26 -6.70 -2.87 -5.59
CA THR A 26 -6.46 -3.71 -6.75
C THR A 26 -5.17 -3.33 -7.48
N HIS A 27 -4.66 -2.13 -7.22
CA HIS A 27 -3.44 -1.66 -7.83
C HIS A 27 -2.27 -1.67 -6.86
N ILE A 28 -2.46 -2.24 -5.68
CA ILE A 28 -1.43 -2.27 -4.65
C ILE A 28 -1.16 -3.72 -4.27
N ALA A 29 0.09 -4.10 -4.37
CA ALA A 29 0.53 -5.42 -3.93
C ALA A 29 1.11 -5.31 -2.53
N VAL A 30 0.80 -6.29 -1.70
CA VAL A 30 1.26 -6.33 -0.32
C VAL A 30 2.11 -7.58 -0.15
N GLU A 31 3.31 -7.39 0.37
CA GLU A 31 4.17 -8.50 0.75
C GLU A 31 4.55 -8.35 2.21
N VAL A 32 4.55 -9.44 2.93
CA VAL A 32 4.92 -9.42 4.35
C VAL A 32 5.94 -10.52 4.59
N LEU A 33 7.06 -10.12 5.22
CA LEU A 33 8.09 -11.07 5.60
C LEU A 33 8.59 -10.69 6.98
N ARG A 34 8.38 -11.58 7.95
CA ARG A 34 8.81 -11.37 9.33
C ARG A 34 8.29 -10.05 9.91
N GLY A 35 7.06 -9.72 9.56
CA GLY A 35 6.44 -8.49 10.04
C GLY A 35 6.80 -7.26 9.23
N ALA A 36 7.76 -7.33 8.33
CA ALA A 36 8.08 -6.22 7.46
C ALA A 36 7.12 -6.23 6.27
N VAL A 37 6.43 -5.14 6.08
CA VAL A 37 5.44 -5.00 5.03
C VAL A 37 6.01 -4.18 3.90
N ARG A 38 5.88 -4.70 2.70
CA ARG A 38 6.29 -3.98 1.50
C ARG A 38 5.05 -3.72 0.65
N LEU A 39 4.83 -2.46 0.34
CA LEU A 39 3.75 -2.04 -0.54
C LEU A 39 4.32 -1.67 -1.88
N SER A 40 3.72 -2.16 -2.94
CA SER A 40 4.14 -1.80 -4.29
C SER A 40 2.90 -1.62 -5.15
N GLY A 41 3.09 -1.01 -6.31
CA GLY A 41 1.99 -0.70 -7.18
C GLY A 41 1.94 0.80 -7.44
N TYR A 42 0.75 1.32 -7.68
CA TYR A 42 0.63 2.74 -7.96
C TYR A 42 -0.69 3.30 -7.45
N VAL A 43 -0.68 4.59 -7.19
CA VAL A 43 -1.85 5.35 -6.79
C VAL A 43 -1.87 6.65 -7.61
N ARG A 44 -2.99 7.34 -7.55
CA ARG A 44 -3.17 8.54 -8.35
C ARG A 44 -2.58 9.79 -7.74
N ASN A 45 -2.46 9.82 -6.44
CA ASN A 45 -1.95 11.01 -5.77
C ASN A 45 -1.16 10.62 -4.53
N LEU A 46 -0.45 11.61 -4.01
CA LEU A 46 0.43 11.39 -2.88
C LEU A 46 -0.32 11.07 -1.60
N PHE A 47 -1.52 11.61 -1.45
CA PHE A 47 -2.31 11.34 -0.25
C PHE A 47 -2.69 9.87 -0.17
N ASP A 48 -2.97 9.26 -1.31
CA ASP A 48 -3.29 7.83 -1.32
C ASP A 48 -2.08 7.00 -0.93
N LYS A 49 -0.89 7.41 -1.36
CA LYS A 49 0.33 6.70 -0.98
C LYS A 49 0.54 6.74 0.53
N TYR A 50 0.41 7.92 1.12
CA TYR A 50 0.58 8.06 2.57
C TYR A 50 -0.59 7.44 3.33
N GLY A 51 -1.78 7.49 2.78
CA GLY A 51 -2.93 6.82 3.38
C GLY A 51 -2.74 5.32 3.48
N ALA A 52 -2.17 4.72 2.45
CA ALA A 52 -1.86 3.30 2.47
C ALA A 52 -0.85 2.99 3.57
N GLU A 53 0.18 3.81 3.70
CA GLU A 53 1.17 3.61 4.73
C GLU A 53 0.56 3.75 6.13
N ASP A 54 -0.30 4.73 6.33
CA ASP A 54 -0.97 4.92 7.61
C ASP A 54 -1.84 3.73 7.95
N ALA A 55 -2.53 3.18 6.97
CA ALA A 55 -3.35 2.00 7.20
C ALA A 55 -2.49 0.84 7.69
N VAL A 56 -1.34 0.66 7.08
CA VAL A 56 -0.43 -0.43 7.47
C VAL A 56 0.10 -0.22 8.89
N ARG A 57 0.38 1.02 9.26
CA ARG A 57 0.88 1.31 10.60
C ARG A 57 -0.08 0.92 11.70
N ARG A 58 -1.37 0.87 11.39
CA ARG A 58 -2.38 0.51 12.38
C ARG A 58 -2.48 -0.97 12.61
N VAL A 59 -1.83 -1.76 11.77
CA VAL A 59 -1.92 -3.20 11.86
C VAL A 59 -0.93 -3.72 12.89
N ALA A 60 -1.42 -4.52 13.83
CA ALA A 60 -0.55 -5.14 14.82
C ALA A 60 0.36 -6.15 14.15
N GLY A 61 1.60 -6.22 14.62
CA GLY A 61 2.55 -7.18 14.09
C GLY A 61 3.46 -6.62 13.01
N VAL A 62 3.19 -5.39 12.55
CA VAL A 62 4.04 -4.76 11.56
C VAL A 62 5.29 -4.21 12.24
N THR A 63 6.45 -4.64 11.78
CA THR A 63 7.72 -4.22 12.36
C THR A 63 8.43 -3.17 11.51
N ALA A 64 8.14 -3.14 10.22
CA ALA A 64 8.74 -2.18 9.31
C ALA A 64 7.84 -2.05 8.09
N ILE A 65 7.94 -0.90 7.44
CA ILE A 65 7.14 -0.63 6.24
C ILE A 65 8.06 -0.10 5.16
N ALA A 66 8.03 -0.75 4.00
CA ALA A 66 8.68 -0.23 2.80
C ALA A 66 7.57 0.20 1.85
N ASN A 67 7.46 1.48 1.62
CA ASN A 67 6.40 2.00 0.77
C ASN A 67 6.98 2.33 -0.60
N ASP A 68 6.91 1.35 -1.49
CA ASP A 68 7.39 1.47 -2.86
C ASP A 68 6.27 1.83 -3.84
N ILE A 69 5.16 2.33 -3.32
CA ILE A 69 4.05 2.74 -4.16
C ILE A 69 4.47 3.95 -5.00
N ILE A 70 4.15 3.88 -6.27
CA ILE A 70 4.45 4.95 -7.21
C ILE A 70 3.22 5.84 -7.34
N VAL A 71 3.44 7.13 -7.25
CA VAL A 71 2.35 8.08 -7.51
C VAL A 71 2.32 8.35 -8.99
N ARG A 72 1.19 8.03 -9.60
CA ARG A 72 1.03 8.20 -11.04
C ARG A 72 -0.17 9.09 -11.29
N ALA A 73 0.11 10.29 -11.68
CA ALA A 73 -0.96 11.23 -12.01
C ALA A 73 -1.67 10.73 -13.25
N VAL A 74 -2.99 10.75 -13.17
CA VAL A 74 -3.81 10.19 -14.24
C VAL A 74 -4.44 11.29 -15.06
N THR A 75 -3.89 12.46 -15.02
CA THR A 75 -4.50 13.56 -15.69
C THR A 75 -4.05 13.67 -17.14
N ALA A 76 -4.89 14.22 -17.94
CA ALA A 76 -4.53 14.53 -19.30
C ALA A 76 -3.38 15.51 -19.32
N ALA A 77 -3.30 16.33 -18.32
CA ALA A 77 -2.22 17.29 -18.23
C ALA A 77 -0.87 16.60 -18.20
N ALA A 78 -0.81 15.50 -17.47
CA ALA A 78 0.42 14.75 -17.42
C ALA A 78 0.80 14.24 -18.80
N ALA A 79 -0.16 13.73 -19.51
CA ALA A 79 0.10 13.25 -20.85
C ALA A 79 0.51 14.39 -21.75
N THR A 80 -0.10 15.50 -21.59
CA THR A 80 0.19 16.66 -22.40
C THR A 80 1.60 17.14 -22.20
N SER A 81 2.00 17.14 -20.97
CA SER A 81 3.32 17.67 -20.68
C SER A 81 4.41 16.85 -21.33
N ALA A 82 4.05 15.68 -21.74
CA ALA A 82 5.02 14.89 -22.44
C ALA A 82 5.45 15.57 -23.71
N ARG A 83 4.91 16.49 -23.97
CA ARG A 83 5.36 17.08 -25.02
C ARG A 83 5.78 18.05 -25.20
#